data_2822d6c3bfee06169c18b977d3a8b05d
#
_entry.id   2822d6c3bfee06169c18b977d3a8b05d
#
_cell.length_a   1.000
_cell.length_b   1.000
_cell.length_c   1.000
_cell.angle_alpha   90.00
_cell.angle_beta   90.00
_cell.angle_gamma   90.00
#
_symmetry.space_group_name_H-M   'P 1'
#
loop_
_entity.id
_entity.type
_entity.pdbx_description
1 polymer ?
#
loop_
_entity_poly.entity_id
_entity_poly.type
_entity_poly.pdbx_seq_one_letter_code
_entity_poly.pdbx_strand_id
1 'polypeptide(L)'
;KDIFLPDCFGFGAQLPQIINDAGLLGFSTQKLSWGSAYGIPFDIGMWVGADGNEIGASLNAKSYRYKLSGDVRADLSVIDGISKAYMETNMKLPWVNHLYGTGDWGGSPTEESVKSVCESVKANAKEENKLFKVKSARSDKVFTQLKKYNNGSNGVFIPRYKGDLLMTNHGAGCYTSRTQSKRLDYQSEQIAHSAEFVCSFAELCGCYEYPKENLNKAWKRSIKHQFHDDITGTSLMEVYNDAWDDYYSSIAQFKGELTSSIQALSRNMDTSWIPENAVAISVSNPTQYRRKESVEAKIKLNVNTPFVKVIDKQKQEVPSQIVKKTGKNFEIIFFADVPSYAVHIYAVVPSDEECKIKNDLEVSEHRLENSKYKVIFNKNGDLAYLF
;
A
#
# COMPACT_ATOMS: atom_id res chain seq x y z
N LYS A 1 16.86 13.74 -2.49
CA LYS A 1 16.14 12.47 -2.68
C LYS A 1 14.67 12.80 -2.82
N ASP A 2 14.01 12.24 -3.82
CA ASP A 2 12.62 12.51 -4.20
C ASP A 2 12.02 11.26 -4.86
N ILE A 3 10.71 11.26 -5.07
CA ILE A 3 9.98 10.26 -5.83
C ILE A 3 9.60 10.86 -7.19
N PHE A 4 9.84 10.11 -8.25
CA PHE A 4 9.39 10.41 -9.60
C PHE A 4 8.56 9.25 -10.14
N LEU A 5 7.27 9.49 -10.33
CA LEU A 5 6.30 8.53 -10.86
C LEU A 5 5.67 9.13 -12.13
N PRO A 6 6.35 9.04 -13.29
CA PRO A 6 5.93 9.75 -14.50
C PRO A 6 4.65 9.23 -15.13
N ASP A 7 4.31 7.95 -14.95
CA ASP A 7 3.27 7.28 -15.73
C ASP A 7 2.15 6.62 -14.92
N CYS A 8 2.08 6.81 -13.60
CA CYS A 8 0.99 6.29 -12.79
C CYS A 8 -0.31 7.09 -13.01
N PHE A 9 -1.45 6.38 -13.00
CA PHE A 9 -2.76 6.89 -13.41
C PHE A 9 -3.58 7.49 -12.27
N GLY A 10 -2.97 8.39 -11.52
CA GLY A 10 -3.55 9.05 -10.35
C GLY A 10 -2.81 8.69 -9.06
N PHE A 11 -3.03 9.51 -8.02
CA PHE A 11 -2.28 9.40 -6.77
C PHE A 11 -3.18 9.72 -5.58
N GLY A 12 -3.17 8.84 -4.58
CA GLY A 12 -3.96 9.01 -3.36
C GLY A 12 -3.38 10.06 -2.41
N ALA A 13 -4.26 10.70 -1.65
CA ALA A 13 -3.92 11.75 -0.67
C ALA A 13 -3.03 11.26 0.49
N GLN A 14 -2.81 9.96 0.63
CA GLN A 14 -1.90 9.36 1.61
C GLN A 14 -0.43 9.45 1.18
N LEU A 15 -0.16 9.61 -0.11
CA LEU A 15 1.21 9.60 -0.64
C LEU A 15 2.11 10.69 -0.04
N PRO A 16 1.66 11.95 0.19
CA PRO A 16 2.47 12.95 0.87
C PRO A 16 2.97 12.52 2.25
N GLN A 17 2.12 11.91 3.06
CA GLN A 17 2.50 11.39 4.37
C GLN A 17 3.59 10.31 4.24
N ILE A 18 3.39 9.33 3.36
CA ILE A 18 4.34 8.23 3.13
C ILE A 18 5.70 8.79 2.67
N ILE A 19 5.72 9.77 1.77
CA ILE A 19 6.93 10.43 1.27
C ILE A 19 7.65 11.17 2.40
N ASN A 20 6.90 11.90 3.23
CA ASN A 20 7.45 12.62 4.38
C ASN A 20 8.04 11.65 5.42
N ASP A 21 7.34 10.59 5.78
CA ASP A 21 7.78 9.58 6.75
C ASP A 21 9.02 8.83 6.25
N ALA A 22 9.14 8.63 4.94
CA ALA A 22 10.35 8.09 4.31
C ALA A 22 11.53 9.07 4.24
N GLY A 23 11.37 10.31 4.72
CA GLY A 23 12.40 11.35 4.70
C GLY A 23 12.76 11.85 3.31
N LEU A 24 11.84 11.74 2.35
CA LEU A 24 12.03 12.22 0.99
C LEU A 24 11.60 13.68 0.86
N LEU A 25 12.19 14.40 -0.11
CA LEU A 25 12.05 15.86 -0.23
C LEU A 25 10.83 16.29 -1.04
N GLY A 26 10.30 15.41 -1.89
CA GLY A 26 9.20 15.77 -2.75
C GLY A 26 8.80 14.72 -3.77
N PHE A 27 7.83 15.07 -4.57
CA PHE A 27 7.14 14.23 -5.54
C PHE A 27 7.09 14.91 -6.91
N SER A 28 7.34 14.15 -7.98
CA SER A 28 7.16 14.63 -9.35
C SER A 28 6.40 13.64 -10.21
N THR A 29 5.59 14.18 -11.12
CA THR A 29 4.93 13.44 -12.19
C THR A 29 4.78 14.29 -13.44
N GLN A 30 4.45 13.67 -14.57
CA GLN A 30 4.00 14.34 -15.79
C GLN A 30 2.64 13.81 -16.27
N LYS A 31 2.13 12.74 -15.66
CA LYS A 31 0.97 12.00 -16.18
C LYS A 31 -0.34 12.77 -16.05
N LEU A 32 -0.49 13.65 -15.09
CA LEU A 32 -1.72 14.42 -14.88
C LEU A 32 -2.09 15.29 -16.10
N SER A 33 -1.12 15.64 -16.95
CA SER A 33 -1.36 16.36 -18.22
C SER A 33 -2.18 15.58 -19.25
N TRP A 34 -2.37 14.26 -19.06
CA TRP A 34 -3.16 13.40 -19.97
C TRP A 34 -4.67 13.51 -19.74
N GLY A 35 -5.11 14.15 -18.70
CA GLY A 35 -6.47 14.54 -18.49
C GLY A 35 -7.05 14.19 -17.13
N SER A 36 -7.54 15.22 -16.49
CA SER A 36 -8.34 15.15 -15.29
C SER A 36 -9.49 16.15 -15.37
N ALA A 37 -10.69 15.76 -14.97
CA ALA A 37 -11.83 16.68 -14.86
C ALA A 37 -11.58 17.76 -13.79
N TYR A 38 -10.67 17.51 -12.85
CA TYR A 38 -10.31 18.44 -11.78
C TYR A 38 -9.10 19.32 -12.13
N GLY A 39 -8.51 19.12 -13.32
CA GLY A 39 -7.29 19.82 -13.73
C GLY A 39 -6.04 19.43 -12.93
N ILE A 40 -4.97 20.20 -13.14
CA ILE A 40 -3.74 20.12 -12.35
C ILE A 40 -3.74 21.30 -11.38
N PRO A 41 -3.70 21.07 -10.07
CA PRO A 41 -3.90 22.15 -9.10
C PRO A 41 -2.79 23.23 -9.13
N PHE A 42 -1.59 22.84 -9.54
CA PHE A 42 -0.45 23.71 -9.74
C PHE A 42 0.68 23.00 -10.50
N ASP A 43 1.59 23.72 -11.12
CA ASP A 43 2.79 23.13 -11.71
C ASP A 43 3.83 22.75 -10.63
N ILE A 44 4.13 23.68 -9.72
CA ILE A 44 4.99 23.48 -8.55
C ILE A 44 4.31 24.09 -7.32
N GLY A 45 4.23 23.32 -6.23
CA GLY A 45 3.56 23.75 -5.00
C GLY A 45 3.76 22.78 -3.86
N MET A 46 2.89 22.88 -2.86
CA MET A 46 2.85 21.97 -1.71
C MET A 46 1.63 21.06 -1.82
N TRP A 47 1.87 19.75 -1.77
CA TRP A 47 0.81 18.75 -1.68
C TRP A 47 0.65 18.33 -0.22
N VAL A 48 -0.57 18.51 0.31
CA VAL A 48 -0.89 18.30 1.72
C VAL A 48 -1.51 16.92 1.90
N GLY A 49 -0.94 16.13 2.79
CA GLY A 49 -1.40 14.79 3.13
C GLY A 49 -2.64 14.78 4.04
N ALA A 50 -3.17 13.59 4.26
CA ALA A 50 -4.30 13.36 5.14
C ALA A 50 -4.00 13.76 6.61
N ASP A 51 -2.77 13.57 7.03
CA ASP A 51 -2.22 13.93 8.34
C ASP A 51 -1.93 15.43 8.52
N GLY A 52 -2.06 16.22 7.45
CA GLY A 52 -1.76 17.65 7.43
C GLY A 52 -0.30 18.00 7.15
N ASN A 53 0.60 17.03 7.07
CA ASN A 53 1.96 17.26 6.61
C ASN A 53 1.99 17.58 5.12
N GLU A 54 2.96 18.37 4.70
CA GLU A 54 3.08 18.80 3.31
C GLU A 54 4.44 18.46 2.71
N ILE A 55 4.44 18.12 1.42
CA ILE A 55 5.64 17.89 0.63
C ILE A 55 5.67 18.81 -0.58
N GLY A 56 6.87 19.11 -1.07
CA GLY A 56 7.02 19.76 -2.36
C GLY A 56 6.53 18.84 -3.49
N ALA A 57 5.76 19.38 -4.44
CA ALA A 57 5.28 18.63 -5.58
C ALA A 57 5.50 19.39 -6.90
N SER A 58 5.92 18.67 -7.94
CA SER A 58 6.02 19.12 -9.32
C SER A 58 5.08 18.28 -10.17
N LEU A 59 3.91 18.82 -10.50
CA LEU A 59 2.79 18.07 -11.06
C LEU A 59 2.67 18.18 -12.59
N ASN A 60 3.36 19.15 -13.19
CA ASN A 60 3.35 19.39 -14.63
C ASN A 60 4.73 19.79 -15.13
N ALA A 61 5.70 18.89 -15.00
CA ALA A 61 7.08 19.11 -15.47
C ALA A 61 7.25 18.95 -16.98
N LYS A 62 6.17 19.11 -17.76
CA LYS A 62 6.07 18.83 -19.20
C LYS A 62 6.37 17.37 -19.54
N SER A 63 6.33 17.02 -20.83
CA SER A 63 6.53 15.63 -21.27
C SER A 63 8.00 15.22 -21.17
N TYR A 64 8.26 14.06 -20.58
CA TYR A 64 9.58 13.42 -20.58
C TYR A 64 10.04 12.94 -21.98
N ARG A 65 9.17 13.09 -23.00
CA ARG A 65 9.46 12.88 -24.43
C ARG A 65 9.84 14.16 -25.17
N TYR A 66 9.89 15.29 -24.47
CA TYR A 66 10.14 16.58 -25.11
C TYR A 66 11.57 16.65 -25.65
N LYS A 67 11.71 17.12 -26.91
CA LYS A 67 13.00 17.34 -27.57
C LYS A 67 13.30 18.83 -27.59
N LEU A 68 14.46 19.16 -27.12
CA LEU A 68 14.96 20.54 -27.13
C LEU A 68 15.92 20.72 -28.31
N SER A 69 15.82 21.86 -29.01
CA SER A 69 16.73 22.26 -30.08
C SER A 69 17.04 23.76 -30.01
N GLY A 70 18.21 24.15 -30.46
CA GLY A 70 18.66 25.54 -30.44
C GLY A 70 18.80 26.13 -29.04
N ASP A 71 18.56 27.44 -28.90
CA ASP A 71 18.56 28.11 -27.59
C ASP A 71 17.23 27.89 -26.86
N VAL A 72 17.25 27.10 -25.81
CA VAL A 72 16.07 26.77 -24.98
C VAL A 72 15.39 28.04 -24.42
N ARG A 73 16.13 29.15 -24.27
CA ARG A 73 15.58 30.43 -23.81
C ARG A 73 14.77 31.17 -24.89
N ALA A 74 14.84 30.72 -26.13
CA ALA A 74 14.05 31.21 -27.26
C ALA A 74 12.95 30.17 -27.70
N ASP A 75 12.87 29.02 -27.10
CA ASP A 75 11.87 28.01 -27.41
C ASP A 75 10.48 28.53 -26.99
N LEU A 76 9.60 28.75 -27.95
CA LEU A 76 8.26 29.32 -27.73
C LEU A 76 7.40 28.43 -26.86
N SER A 77 7.54 27.13 -26.96
CA SER A 77 6.74 26.19 -26.12
C SER A 77 7.19 26.19 -24.67
N VAL A 78 8.49 26.40 -24.42
CA VAL A 78 9.02 26.58 -23.07
C VAL A 78 8.55 27.90 -22.48
N ILE A 79 8.64 28.99 -23.26
CA ILE A 79 8.18 30.34 -22.87
C ILE A 79 6.68 30.32 -22.56
N ASP A 80 5.85 29.73 -23.44
CA ASP A 80 4.41 29.63 -23.26
C ASP A 80 4.08 28.81 -22.00
N GLY A 81 4.76 27.67 -21.81
CA GLY A 81 4.61 26.86 -20.62
C GLY A 81 4.92 27.60 -19.32
N ILE A 82 5.98 28.36 -19.28
CA ILE A 82 6.36 29.23 -18.15
C ILE A 82 5.29 30.29 -17.90
N SER A 83 4.89 30.99 -18.97
CA SER A 83 3.92 32.09 -18.92
C SER A 83 2.58 31.58 -18.42
N LYS A 84 2.12 30.44 -18.93
CA LYS A 84 0.88 29.78 -18.52
C LYS A 84 0.91 29.36 -17.05
N ALA A 85 1.98 28.69 -16.61
CA ALA A 85 2.16 28.32 -15.21
C ALA A 85 2.12 29.54 -14.29
N TYR A 86 2.74 30.63 -14.71
CA TYR A 86 2.79 31.88 -13.95
C TYR A 86 1.42 32.57 -13.86
N MET A 87 0.67 32.58 -14.96
CA MET A 87 -0.63 33.28 -15.04
C MET A 87 -1.77 32.43 -14.45
N GLU A 88 -1.85 31.15 -14.76
CA GLU A 88 -2.96 30.29 -14.36
C GLU A 88 -2.91 29.87 -12.88
N THR A 89 -1.71 29.73 -12.33
CA THR A 89 -1.55 29.27 -10.94
C THR A 89 -1.28 30.40 -9.97
N ASN A 90 -1.25 31.66 -10.45
CA ASN A 90 -0.81 32.82 -9.67
C ASN A 90 0.55 32.59 -8.97
N MET A 91 1.36 31.74 -9.59
CA MET A 91 2.67 31.34 -9.06
C MET A 91 3.68 32.45 -9.24
N LYS A 92 4.02 33.10 -8.17
CA LYS A 92 5.19 34.03 -8.14
C LYS A 92 6.49 33.29 -7.87
N LEU A 93 6.55 31.97 -8.19
CA LEU A 93 7.80 31.21 -8.06
C LEU A 93 8.78 31.61 -9.19
N PRO A 94 10.05 31.84 -8.86
CA PRO A 94 11.04 32.33 -9.84
C PRO A 94 11.58 31.19 -10.74
N TRP A 95 11.00 30.02 -10.76
CA TRP A 95 11.47 28.87 -11.55
C TRP A 95 10.33 27.86 -11.82
N VAL A 96 10.48 27.09 -12.88
CA VAL A 96 9.65 25.93 -13.25
C VAL A 96 10.55 24.74 -13.53
N ASN A 97 9.99 23.53 -13.40
CA ASN A 97 10.65 22.29 -13.78
C ASN A 97 10.24 21.90 -15.21
N HIS A 98 11.20 21.48 -16.03
CA HIS A 98 10.94 21.05 -17.39
C HIS A 98 11.73 19.79 -17.71
N LEU A 99 11.01 18.70 -18.01
CA LEU A 99 11.60 17.44 -18.44
C LEU A 99 11.90 17.47 -19.93
N TYR A 100 12.90 16.70 -20.34
CA TYR A 100 13.17 16.42 -21.75
C TYR A 100 13.80 15.03 -21.88
N GLY A 101 13.58 14.36 -23.01
CA GLY A 101 14.10 13.00 -23.22
C GLY A 101 13.38 12.25 -24.31
N THR A 102 13.45 10.93 -24.26
CA THR A 102 12.87 10.01 -25.24
C THR A 102 11.60 9.30 -24.75
N GLY A 103 11.31 9.34 -23.46
CA GLY A 103 10.14 8.71 -22.84
C GLY A 103 10.08 7.20 -23.06
N ASP A 104 8.93 6.71 -23.50
CA ASP A 104 8.64 5.29 -23.70
C ASP A 104 9.56 4.56 -24.68
N TRP A 105 10.28 5.27 -25.51
CA TRP A 105 11.25 4.67 -26.45
C TRP A 105 12.47 4.08 -25.73
N GLY A 106 12.68 4.48 -24.46
CA GLY A 106 13.85 4.10 -23.70
C GLY A 106 15.12 4.83 -24.19
N GLY A 107 16.19 4.73 -23.44
CA GLY A 107 17.47 5.35 -23.75
C GLY A 107 17.64 6.75 -23.18
N SER A 108 18.63 7.48 -23.69
CA SER A 108 18.96 8.84 -23.24
C SER A 108 18.34 9.91 -24.13
N PRO A 109 18.29 11.17 -23.67
CA PRO A 109 17.99 12.30 -24.53
C PRO A 109 18.89 12.34 -25.77
N THR A 110 18.42 12.94 -26.86
CA THR A 110 19.22 13.11 -28.05
C THR A 110 20.44 14.02 -27.79
N GLU A 111 21.56 13.80 -28.50
CA GLU A 111 22.72 14.67 -28.40
C GLU A 111 22.40 16.14 -28.68
N GLU A 112 21.50 16.40 -29.63
CA GLU A 112 21.02 17.74 -29.95
C GLU A 112 20.36 18.40 -28.73
N SER A 113 19.45 17.70 -28.04
CA SER A 113 18.80 18.21 -26.83
C SER A 113 19.79 18.51 -25.71
N VAL A 114 20.76 17.61 -25.50
CA VAL A 114 21.82 17.82 -24.50
C VAL A 114 22.69 19.04 -24.86
N LYS A 115 23.11 19.15 -26.11
CA LYS A 115 23.88 20.32 -26.60
C LYS A 115 23.10 21.60 -26.41
N SER A 116 21.82 21.63 -26.80
CA SER A 116 20.93 22.79 -26.64
C SER A 116 20.85 23.25 -25.18
N VAL A 117 20.68 22.34 -24.24
CA VAL A 117 20.66 22.65 -22.80
C VAL A 117 22.03 23.20 -22.36
N CYS A 118 23.15 22.55 -22.74
CA CYS A 118 24.48 22.95 -22.34
C CYS A 118 24.86 24.36 -22.90
N GLU A 119 24.49 24.61 -24.12
CA GLU A 119 24.75 25.92 -24.78
C GLU A 119 23.88 27.01 -24.14
N SER A 120 22.61 26.74 -23.88
CA SER A 120 21.72 27.67 -23.20
C SER A 120 22.17 27.99 -21.77
N VAL A 121 22.71 27.01 -21.05
CA VAL A 121 23.31 27.22 -19.71
C VAL A 121 24.56 28.12 -19.80
N LYS A 122 25.45 27.91 -20.80
CA LYS A 122 26.61 28.74 -21.02
C LYS A 122 26.22 30.16 -21.41
N ALA A 123 25.21 30.30 -22.23
CA ALA A 123 24.71 31.59 -22.70
C ALA A 123 24.05 32.42 -21.59
N ASN A 124 23.60 31.84 -20.49
CA ASN A 124 23.08 32.58 -19.32
C ASN A 124 24.06 33.64 -18.79
N ALA A 125 25.38 33.42 -18.94
CA ALA A 125 26.41 34.32 -18.44
C ALA A 125 26.65 35.54 -19.34
N LYS A 126 26.16 35.51 -20.59
CA LYS A 126 26.53 36.47 -21.63
C LYS A 126 25.44 37.49 -21.98
N GLU A 127 24.21 37.29 -21.52
CA GLU A 127 23.07 38.11 -21.91
C GLU A 127 22.20 38.50 -20.74
N GLU A 128 22.05 39.82 -20.51
CA GLU A 128 21.26 40.36 -19.39
C GLU A 128 19.76 40.44 -19.67
N ASN A 129 19.28 40.29 -20.92
CA ASN A 129 17.92 40.62 -21.32
C ASN A 129 17.03 39.41 -21.70
N LYS A 130 17.29 38.21 -21.22
CA LYS A 130 16.40 37.06 -21.43
C LYS A 130 15.41 36.89 -20.29
N LEU A 131 14.18 36.46 -20.64
CA LEU A 131 13.07 36.28 -19.70
C LEU A 131 13.39 35.31 -18.56
N PHE A 132 14.25 34.32 -18.81
CA PHE A 132 14.62 33.31 -17.82
C PHE A 132 16.00 32.70 -18.07
N LYS A 133 16.55 32.05 -17.07
CA LYS A 133 17.83 31.32 -17.14
C LYS A 133 17.57 29.82 -17.14
N VAL A 134 18.29 29.08 -17.98
CA VAL A 134 18.24 27.59 -18.00
C VAL A 134 19.29 27.06 -17.04
N LYS A 135 18.90 26.04 -16.25
CA LYS A 135 19.80 25.29 -15.35
C LYS A 135 19.56 23.82 -15.51
N SER A 136 20.59 23.07 -15.81
CA SER A 136 20.55 21.62 -15.65
C SER A 136 20.68 21.27 -14.16
N ALA A 137 19.79 20.45 -13.63
CA ALA A 137 19.76 20.14 -12.21
C ALA A 137 19.30 18.70 -11.96
N ARG A 138 19.63 18.15 -10.79
CA ARG A 138 19.03 16.92 -10.31
C ARG A 138 17.56 17.18 -9.97
N SER A 139 16.73 16.12 -10.04
CA SER A 139 15.29 16.18 -9.77
C SER A 139 14.94 16.76 -8.40
N ASP A 140 15.71 16.43 -7.37
CA ASP A 140 15.48 16.90 -5.99
C ASP A 140 15.79 18.39 -5.76
N LYS A 141 16.41 19.05 -6.75
CA LYS A 141 16.82 20.46 -6.62
C LYS A 141 15.63 21.39 -6.51
N VAL A 142 14.57 21.12 -7.24
CA VAL A 142 13.33 21.90 -7.22
C VAL A 142 12.73 21.92 -5.81
N PHE A 143 12.68 20.78 -5.13
CA PHE A 143 12.13 20.66 -3.77
C PHE A 143 13.02 21.31 -2.72
N THR A 144 14.32 21.22 -2.89
CA THR A 144 15.29 21.93 -2.03
C THR A 144 15.10 23.45 -2.12
N GLN A 145 14.80 23.96 -3.30
CA GLN A 145 14.51 25.40 -3.49
C GLN A 145 13.14 25.76 -2.90
N LEU A 146 12.11 24.94 -3.20
CA LEU A 146 10.75 25.16 -2.70
C LEU A 146 10.73 25.28 -1.16
N LYS A 147 11.45 24.40 -0.47
CA LYS A 147 11.59 24.44 0.99
C LYS A 147 12.15 25.77 1.51
N LYS A 148 13.05 26.42 0.78
CA LYS A 148 13.60 27.73 1.16
C LYS A 148 12.56 28.84 1.08
N TYR A 149 11.65 28.78 0.09
CA TYR A 149 10.59 29.76 -0.09
C TYR A 149 9.38 29.49 0.82
N ASN A 150 9.15 28.25 1.22
CA ASN A 150 8.01 27.87 2.05
C ASN A 150 8.03 28.48 3.48
N ASN A 151 9.20 28.93 3.93
CA ASN A 151 9.36 29.57 5.24
C ASN A 151 8.89 31.04 5.30
N GLY A 152 8.17 31.52 4.28
CA GLY A 152 7.49 32.80 4.28
C GLY A 152 8.37 34.03 4.18
N SER A 153 9.69 33.88 4.04
CA SER A 153 10.65 34.99 4.17
C SER A 153 10.74 35.93 2.97
N ASN A 154 10.12 35.63 1.81
CA ASN A 154 10.32 36.38 0.57
C ASN A 154 9.04 36.86 -0.12
N GLY A 155 7.88 36.82 0.51
CA GLY A 155 6.61 37.25 -0.09
C GLY A 155 6.17 36.43 -1.31
N VAL A 156 6.74 35.23 -1.50
CA VAL A 156 6.38 34.30 -2.58
C VAL A 156 5.19 33.48 -2.13
N PHE A 157 4.12 33.55 -2.91
CA PHE A 157 2.97 32.65 -2.71
C PHE A 157 3.28 31.27 -3.27
N ILE A 158 3.18 30.24 -2.44
CA ILE A 158 3.32 28.84 -2.83
C ILE A 158 1.92 28.22 -2.78
N PRO A 159 1.38 27.75 -3.93
CA PRO A 159 0.07 27.11 -3.95
C PRO A 159 0.08 25.80 -3.15
N ARG A 160 -1.05 25.50 -2.52
CA ARG A 160 -1.26 24.29 -1.73
C ARG A 160 -2.49 23.54 -2.23
N TYR A 161 -2.41 22.23 -2.26
CA TYR A 161 -3.51 21.36 -2.60
C TYR A 161 -3.60 20.23 -1.58
N LYS A 162 -4.83 19.95 -1.12
CA LYS A 162 -5.15 18.82 -0.25
C LYS A 162 -6.19 17.94 -0.93
N GLY A 163 -5.88 16.67 -1.12
CA GLY A 163 -6.77 15.71 -1.77
C GLY A 163 -6.04 14.77 -2.74
N ASP A 164 -6.81 13.90 -3.36
CA ASP A 164 -6.31 12.98 -4.38
C ASP A 164 -6.01 13.71 -5.69
N LEU A 165 -4.94 13.27 -6.38
CA LEU A 165 -4.62 13.71 -7.74
C LEU A 165 -5.19 12.69 -8.72
N LEU A 166 -6.41 12.90 -9.17
CA LEU A 166 -7.17 11.95 -9.98
C LEU A 166 -6.99 12.17 -11.47
N MET A 167 -6.86 11.08 -12.22
CA MET A 167 -6.99 11.04 -13.68
C MET A 167 -8.36 10.49 -14.04
N THR A 168 -9.28 11.35 -14.46
CA THR A 168 -10.67 10.96 -14.74
C THR A 168 -10.95 10.71 -16.21
N ASN A 169 -10.21 11.34 -17.11
CA ASN A 169 -10.41 11.23 -18.56
C ASN A 169 -9.56 10.14 -19.18
N HIS A 170 -8.47 9.71 -18.51
CA HIS A 170 -7.58 8.66 -18.97
C HIS A 170 -7.20 7.77 -17.80
N GLY A 171 -7.32 6.47 -17.98
CA GLY A 171 -6.87 5.50 -17.00
C GLY A 171 -7.79 5.24 -15.80
N ALA A 172 -8.99 5.83 -15.72
CA ALA A 172 -9.92 5.59 -14.61
C ALA A 172 -10.27 4.09 -14.44
N GLY A 173 -10.35 3.33 -15.54
CA GLY A 173 -10.57 1.88 -15.52
C GLY A 173 -9.47 1.09 -14.84
N CYS A 174 -8.27 1.66 -14.68
CA CYS A 174 -7.14 1.01 -14.04
C CYS A 174 -7.37 0.72 -12.54
N TYR A 175 -8.29 1.43 -11.89
CA TYR A 175 -8.64 1.17 -10.49
C TYR A 175 -9.32 -0.19 -10.30
N THR A 176 -9.98 -0.72 -11.32
CA THR A 176 -10.75 -1.97 -11.25
C THR A 176 -10.32 -3.04 -12.25
N SER A 177 -9.57 -2.68 -13.30
CA SER A 177 -9.07 -3.64 -14.30
C SER A 177 -8.21 -4.72 -13.65
N ARG A 178 -8.32 -5.96 -14.16
CA ARG A 178 -7.50 -7.08 -13.68
C ARG A 178 -7.55 -7.24 -12.17
N THR A 179 -8.74 -7.25 -11.60
CA THR A 179 -9.01 -7.35 -10.15
C THR A 179 -8.21 -8.47 -9.47
N GLN A 180 -7.93 -9.57 -10.19
CA GLN A 180 -7.11 -10.67 -9.66
C GLN A 180 -5.69 -10.20 -9.29
N SER A 181 -5.05 -9.38 -10.10
CA SER A 181 -3.71 -8.82 -9.81
C SER A 181 -3.75 -7.99 -8.52
N LYS A 182 -4.72 -7.09 -8.41
CA LYS A 182 -4.90 -6.23 -7.22
C LYS A 182 -5.15 -7.04 -5.95
N ARG A 183 -5.96 -8.10 -6.07
CA ARG A 183 -6.26 -9.02 -4.97
C ARG A 183 -5.01 -9.80 -4.53
N LEU A 184 -4.24 -10.31 -5.48
CA LEU A 184 -3.02 -11.07 -5.19
C LEU A 184 -1.92 -10.17 -4.62
N ASP A 185 -1.78 -8.94 -5.13
CA ASP A 185 -0.87 -7.94 -4.59
C ASP A 185 -1.18 -7.66 -3.12
N TYR A 186 -2.43 -7.29 -2.83
CA TYR A 186 -2.89 -7.06 -1.45
C TYR A 186 -2.65 -8.28 -0.53
N GLN A 187 -2.98 -9.49 -1.00
CA GLN A 187 -2.75 -10.71 -0.22
C GLN A 187 -1.25 -10.96 0.04
N SER A 188 -0.42 -10.70 -0.96
CA SER A 188 1.03 -10.82 -0.84
C SER A 188 1.58 -9.87 0.22
N GLU A 189 1.19 -8.60 0.19
CA GLU A 189 1.60 -7.60 1.17
C GLU A 189 1.18 -7.97 2.61
N GLN A 190 -0.08 -8.38 2.80
CA GLN A 190 -0.59 -8.74 4.14
C GLN A 190 0.15 -9.93 4.75
N ILE A 191 0.41 -10.96 3.94
CA ILE A 191 1.12 -12.16 4.41
C ILE A 191 2.61 -11.87 4.61
N ALA A 192 3.23 -11.08 3.74
CA ALA A 192 4.61 -10.66 3.87
C ALA A 192 4.84 -9.90 5.17
N HIS A 193 4.00 -8.91 5.47
CA HIS A 193 4.07 -8.15 6.71
C HIS A 193 3.96 -9.05 7.95
N SER A 194 3.02 -10.00 7.92
CA SER A 194 2.84 -10.97 9.00
C SER A 194 4.07 -11.89 9.14
N ALA A 195 4.63 -12.36 8.01
CA ALA A 195 5.80 -13.22 8.01
C ALA A 195 7.04 -12.50 8.57
N GLU A 196 7.31 -11.29 8.12
CA GLU A 196 8.45 -10.50 8.62
C GLU A 196 8.36 -10.25 10.13
N PHE A 197 7.17 -9.89 10.61
CA PHE A 197 6.97 -9.66 12.04
C PHE A 197 7.22 -10.94 12.85
N VAL A 198 6.55 -12.06 12.49
CA VAL A 198 6.64 -13.29 13.28
C VAL A 198 8.02 -13.91 13.19
N CYS A 199 8.69 -13.87 12.02
CA CYS A 199 10.07 -14.33 11.88
C CYS A 199 11.04 -13.51 12.73
N SER A 200 10.91 -12.17 12.73
CA SER A 200 11.73 -11.30 13.58
C SER A 200 11.50 -11.57 15.07
N PHE A 201 10.26 -11.78 15.47
CA PHE A 201 9.92 -12.11 16.85
C PHE A 201 10.49 -13.48 17.27
N ALA A 202 10.40 -14.49 16.39
CA ALA A 202 10.94 -15.80 16.64
C ALA A 202 12.48 -15.80 16.71
N GLU A 203 13.16 -14.95 15.92
CA GLU A 203 14.60 -14.72 16.02
C GLU A 203 14.97 -14.07 17.35
N LEU A 204 14.25 -13.03 17.78
CA LEU A 204 14.47 -12.38 19.08
C LEU A 204 14.28 -13.35 20.25
N CYS A 205 13.38 -14.34 20.12
CA CYS A 205 13.21 -15.42 21.09
C CYS A 205 14.27 -16.53 20.99
N GLY A 206 15.16 -16.45 20.02
CA GLY A 206 16.24 -17.44 19.82
C GLY A 206 15.77 -18.81 19.32
N CYS A 207 14.56 -18.91 18.76
CA CYS A 207 13.97 -20.18 18.32
C CYS A 207 13.85 -20.35 16.80
N TYR A 208 14.15 -19.32 16.02
CA TYR A 208 14.11 -19.33 14.56
C TYR A 208 15.13 -18.34 13.99
N GLU A 209 15.83 -18.69 12.91
CA GLU A 209 16.71 -17.79 12.18
C GLU A 209 15.89 -16.97 11.17
N TYR A 210 16.08 -15.64 11.15
CA TYR A 210 15.33 -14.78 10.23
C TYR A 210 15.66 -15.07 8.76
N PRO A 211 14.69 -15.50 7.94
CA PRO A 211 14.94 -16.02 6.59
C PRO A 211 15.08 -14.91 5.56
N LYS A 212 16.06 -14.04 5.74
CA LYS A 212 16.27 -12.80 4.97
C LYS A 212 16.26 -13.03 3.45
N GLU A 213 16.99 -14.05 2.98
CA GLU A 213 17.07 -14.31 1.53
C GLU A 213 15.74 -14.73 0.94
N ASN A 214 14.99 -15.59 1.63
CA ASN A 214 13.70 -16.09 1.18
C ASN A 214 12.66 -14.97 1.14
N LEU A 215 12.58 -14.15 2.20
CA LEU A 215 11.69 -13.00 2.23
C LEU A 215 12.05 -11.98 1.15
N ASN A 216 13.33 -11.66 0.96
CA ASN A 216 13.77 -10.76 -0.11
C ASN A 216 13.44 -11.27 -1.51
N LYS A 217 13.55 -12.58 -1.77
CA LYS A 217 13.16 -13.16 -3.06
C LYS A 217 11.67 -13.01 -3.31
N ALA A 218 10.86 -13.31 -2.32
CA ALA A 218 9.41 -13.18 -2.41
C ALA A 218 8.98 -11.71 -2.61
N TRP A 219 9.57 -10.77 -1.85
CA TRP A 219 9.33 -9.33 -2.02
C TRP A 219 9.70 -8.83 -3.41
N LYS A 220 10.89 -9.14 -3.91
CA LYS A 220 11.32 -8.71 -5.24
C LYS A 220 10.37 -9.19 -6.34
N ARG A 221 9.84 -10.41 -6.18
CA ARG A 221 8.88 -10.99 -7.13
C ARG A 221 7.53 -10.27 -7.07
N SER A 222 7.02 -9.97 -5.88
CA SER A 222 5.75 -9.23 -5.72
C SER A 222 5.85 -7.78 -6.19
N ILE A 223 6.90 -7.04 -5.74
CA ILE A 223 7.09 -5.61 -6.05
C ILE A 223 7.30 -5.39 -7.55
N LYS A 224 7.90 -6.34 -8.27
CA LYS A 224 8.04 -6.27 -9.73
C LYS A 224 6.70 -6.00 -10.41
N HIS A 225 5.62 -6.60 -9.92
CA HIS A 225 4.28 -6.49 -10.50
C HIS A 225 3.45 -5.30 -9.96
N GLN A 226 4.02 -4.47 -9.10
CA GLN A 226 3.51 -3.14 -8.78
C GLN A 226 3.88 -2.09 -9.85
N PHE A 227 4.54 -2.51 -10.92
CA PHE A 227 4.82 -1.68 -12.09
C PHE A 227 3.53 -1.09 -12.65
N HIS A 228 3.60 0.17 -13.11
CA HIS A 228 2.42 0.98 -13.47
C HIS A 228 1.55 0.41 -14.63
N ASP A 229 2.05 -0.56 -15.39
CA ASP A 229 1.24 -1.26 -16.39
C ASP A 229 0.78 -2.65 -15.94
N ASP A 230 1.42 -3.26 -14.93
CA ASP A 230 0.99 -4.55 -14.40
C ASP A 230 -0.17 -4.40 -13.42
N ILE A 231 0.03 -3.68 -12.31
CA ILE A 231 -1.02 -3.52 -11.29
C ILE A 231 -2.25 -2.77 -11.82
N THR A 232 -2.07 -1.90 -12.79
CA THR A 232 -3.15 -1.12 -13.40
C THR A 232 -4.01 -1.92 -14.39
N GLY A 233 -3.48 -3.04 -14.91
CA GLY A 233 -4.22 -3.86 -15.87
C GLY A 233 -4.04 -3.46 -17.33
N THR A 234 -2.98 -2.70 -17.67
CA THR A 234 -2.72 -2.14 -19.01
C THR A 234 -1.67 -2.91 -19.82
N SER A 235 -1.04 -3.94 -19.23
CA SER A 235 -0.13 -4.84 -19.90
C SER A 235 -0.83 -5.85 -20.81
N LEU A 236 -0.06 -6.57 -21.64
CA LEU A 236 -0.55 -7.68 -22.46
C LEU A 236 -1.01 -8.85 -21.57
N MET A 237 -1.87 -9.72 -22.11
CA MET A 237 -2.46 -10.84 -21.37
C MET A 237 -1.40 -11.82 -20.85
N GLU A 238 -0.37 -12.06 -21.63
CA GLU A 238 0.74 -12.97 -21.30
C GLU A 238 1.47 -12.53 -20.02
N VAL A 239 1.62 -11.22 -19.82
CA VAL A 239 2.24 -10.64 -18.62
C VAL A 239 1.47 -11.00 -17.35
N TYR A 240 0.14 -11.10 -17.45
CA TYR A 240 -0.69 -11.45 -16.27
C TYR A 240 -0.58 -12.91 -15.88
N ASN A 241 -0.34 -13.82 -16.82
CA ASN A 241 -0.07 -15.22 -16.50
C ASN A 241 1.20 -15.31 -15.64
N ASP A 242 2.29 -14.68 -16.08
CA ASP A 242 3.55 -14.64 -15.34
C ASP A 242 3.40 -13.91 -13.98
N ALA A 243 2.66 -12.78 -13.97
CA ALA A 243 2.44 -12.01 -12.76
C ALA A 243 1.68 -12.79 -11.68
N TRP A 244 0.63 -13.53 -12.09
CA TRP A 244 -0.13 -14.33 -11.14
C TRP A 244 0.67 -15.49 -10.59
N ASP A 245 1.47 -16.17 -11.41
CA ASP A 245 2.37 -17.23 -10.98
C ASP A 245 3.43 -16.70 -10.00
N ASP A 246 3.97 -15.53 -10.27
CA ASP A 246 4.92 -14.84 -9.39
C ASP A 246 4.27 -14.46 -8.04
N TYR A 247 3.04 -13.95 -8.05
CA TYR A 247 2.29 -13.67 -6.82
C TYR A 247 1.98 -14.94 -6.03
N TYR A 248 1.46 -15.99 -6.66
CA TYR A 248 1.19 -17.25 -5.97
C TYR A 248 2.45 -17.86 -5.34
N SER A 249 3.57 -17.82 -6.06
CA SER A 249 4.87 -18.28 -5.57
C SER A 249 5.36 -17.45 -4.37
N SER A 250 5.19 -16.13 -4.41
CA SER A 250 5.57 -15.22 -3.32
C SER A 250 4.69 -15.45 -2.09
N ILE A 251 3.37 -15.55 -2.27
CA ILE A 251 2.41 -15.84 -1.20
C ILE A 251 2.73 -17.19 -0.55
N ALA A 252 3.03 -18.22 -1.35
CA ALA A 252 3.39 -19.53 -0.82
C ALA A 252 4.69 -19.48 0.01
N GLN A 253 5.68 -18.73 -0.47
CA GLN A 253 6.95 -18.54 0.23
C GLN A 253 6.77 -17.79 1.55
N PHE A 254 6.05 -16.66 1.56
CA PHE A 254 5.73 -15.93 2.79
C PHE A 254 4.93 -16.77 3.79
N LYS A 255 3.93 -17.54 3.32
CA LYS A 255 3.17 -18.48 4.16
C LYS A 255 4.04 -19.58 4.75
N GLY A 256 4.99 -20.10 3.98
CA GLY A 256 5.93 -21.12 4.44
C GLY A 256 6.77 -20.61 5.61
N GLU A 257 7.37 -19.44 5.47
CA GLU A 257 8.19 -18.82 6.52
C GLU A 257 7.34 -18.44 7.75
N LEU A 258 6.17 -17.88 7.54
CA LEU A 258 5.22 -17.57 8.62
C LEU A 258 4.84 -18.83 9.40
N THR A 259 4.52 -19.91 8.71
CA THR A 259 4.14 -21.17 9.35
C THR A 259 5.31 -21.76 10.15
N SER A 260 6.50 -21.78 9.57
CA SER A 260 7.72 -22.32 10.21
C SER A 260 8.07 -21.55 11.48
N SER A 261 8.01 -20.22 11.42
CA SER A 261 8.31 -19.35 12.57
C SER A 261 7.25 -19.46 13.68
N ILE A 262 5.96 -19.55 13.34
CA ILE A 262 4.88 -19.81 14.33
C ILE A 262 5.08 -21.17 15.00
N GLN A 263 5.42 -22.21 14.23
CA GLN A 263 5.70 -23.53 14.79
C GLN A 263 6.89 -23.52 15.73
N ALA A 264 7.96 -22.80 15.39
CA ALA A 264 9.13 -22.66 16.24
C ALA A 264 8.79 -21.94 17.56
N LEU A 265 8.03 -20.84 17.50
CA LEU A 265 7.54 -20.14 18.68
C LEU A 265 6.64 -21.05 19.53
N SER A 266 5.69 -21.74 18.91
CA SER A 266 4.70 -22.58 19.60
C SER A 266 5.36 -23.73 20.39
N ARG A 267 6.45 -24.31 19.86
CA ARG A 267 7.22 -25.37 20.56
C ARG A 267 7.88 -24.88 21.84
N ASN A 268 8.12 -23.59 21.98
CA ASN A 268 8.76 -22.96 23.14
C ASN A 268 7.74 -22.35 24.13
N MET A 269 6.45 -22.46 23.86
CA MET A 269 5.41 -21.94 24.74
C MET A 269 5.03 -22.93 25.83
N ASP A 270 4.75 -22.42 27.04
CA ASP A 270 4.28 -23.22 28.15
C ASP A 270 2.85 -23.72 27.91
N THR A 271 2.71 -25.04 27.71
CA THR A 271 1.46 -25.75 27.51
C THR A 271 1.09 -26.66 28.70
N SER A 272 1.80 -26.59 29.83
CA SER A 272 1.61 -27.46 31.01
C SER A 272 0.22 -27.31 31.65
N TRP A 273 -0.47 -26.20 31.41
CA TRP A 273 -1.80 -25.89 31.87
C TRP A 273 -2.91 -26.59 31.06
N ILE A 274 -2.59 -27.11 29.86
CA ILE A 274 -3.55 -27.72 28.93
C ILE A 274 -3.93 -29.10 29.42
N PRO A 275 -5.26 -29.44 29.54
CA PRO A 275 -5.70 -30.75 29.98
C PRO A 275 -5.24 -31.88 29.06
N GLU A 276 -5.12 -33.07 29.62
CA GLU A 276 -4.88 -34.30 28.87
C GLU A 276 -6.00 -34.48 27.81
N ASN A 277 -5.64 -35.00 26.63
CA ASN A 277 -6.53 -35.17 25.48
C ASN A 277 -7.04 -33.88 24.81
N ALA A 278 -6.62 -32.70 25.27
CA ALA A 278 -6.90 -31.45 24.58
C ALA A 278 -5.85 -31.17 23.47
N VAL A 279 -6.22 -30.28 22.55
CA VAL A 279 -5.33 -29.80 21.46
C VAL A 279 -5.05 -28.33 21.65
N ALA A 280 -3.77 -27.97 21.65
CA ALA A 280 -3.34 -26.59 21.69
C ALA A 280 -3.49 -25.93 20.32
N ILE A 281 -3.98 -24.68 20.29
CA ILE A 281 -4.01 -23.80 19.13
C ILE A 281 -3.27 -22.51 19.47
N SER A 282 -2.23 -22.16 18.72
CA SER A 282 -1.58 -20.85 18.80
C SER A 282 -2.23 -19.88 17.83
N VAL A 283 -2.58 -18.70 18.33
CA VAL A 283 -3.14 -17.58 17.53
C VAL A 283 -2.17 -16.40 17.63
N SER A 284 -1.68 -15.95 16.49
CA SER A 284 -0.74 -14.83 16.39
C SER A 284 -1.46 -13.57 15.90
N ASN A 285 -1.19 -12.46 16.56
CA ASN A 285 -1.59 -11.13 16.11
C ASN A 285 -0.34 -10.29 15.77
N PRO A 286 0.03 -10.16 14.47
CA PRO A 286 1.19 -9.39 14.05
C PRO A 286 0.92 -7.88 13.94
N THR A 287 -0.23 -7.39 14.39
CA THR A 287 -0.63 -5.99 14.25
C THR A 287 -0.46 -5.19 15.54
N GLN A 288 -0.38 -3.88 15.42
CA GLN A 288 -0.26 -2.95 16.55
C GLN A 288 -1.54 -2.82 17.39
N TYR A 289 -2.65 -3.39 16.94
CA TYR A 289 -3.94 -3.32 17.62
C TYR A 289 -4.30 -4.66 18.27
N ARG A 290 -4.93 -4.61 19.44
CA ARG A 290 -5.58 -5.79 20.02
C ARG A 290 -6.68 -6.28 19.08
N ARG A 291 -6.69 -7.57 18.78
CA ARG A 291 -7.66 -8.22 17.90
C ARG A 291 -8.60 -9.09 18.69
N LYS A 292 -9.90 -8.85 18.50
CA LYS A 292 -10.98 -9.69 19.02
C LYS A 292 -11.78 -10.19 17.85
N GLU A 293 -11.51 -11.41 17.42
CA GLU A 293 -11.99 -11.93 16.13
C GLU A 293 -12.36 -13.41 16.22
N SER A 294 -13.21 -13.84 15.28
CA SER A 294 -13.49 -15.25 15.06
C SER A 294 -12.30 -15.90 14.34
N VAL A 295 -11.84 -17.01 14.89
CA VAL A 295 -10.75 -17.84 14.34
C VAL A 295 -11.30 -19.20 13.96
N GLU A 296 -11.05 -19.62 12.74
CA GLU A 296 -11.38 -20.96 12.25
C GLU A 296 -10.21 -21.92 12.48
N ALA A 297 -10.51 -23.12 12.95
CA ALA A 297 -9.50 -24.14 13.15
C ALA A 297 -10.03 -25.55 12.78
N LYS A 298 -9.11 -26.34 12.21
CA LYS A 298 -9.33 -27.77 11.96
C LYS A 298 -8.44 -28.56 12.88
N ILE A 299 -9.04 -29.36 13.73
CA ILE A 299 -8.33 -30.15 14.74
C ILE A 299 -8.72 -31.63 14.70
N LYS A 300 -7.84 -32.46 15.21
CA LYS A 300 -8.10 -33.89 15.45
C LYS A 300 -7.81 -34.19 16.91
N LEU A 301 -8.81 -34.67 17.61
CA LEU A 301 -8.66 -35.18 19.00
C LEU A 301 -8.19 -36.63 19.01
N ASN A 302 -7.53 -37.02 20.09
CA ASN A 302 -7.16 -38.44 20.34
C ASN A 302 -8.32 -39.27 20.84
N VAL A 303 -9.32 -38.63 21.46
CA VAL A 303 -10.52 -39.27 22.04
C VAL A 303 -11.73 -38.99 21.16
N ASN A 304 -12.75 -39.83 21.30
CA ASN A 304 -14.07 -39.60 20.71
C ASN A 304 -14.93 -38.86 21.73
N THR A 305 -15.48 -37.72 21.31
CA THR A 305 -16.36 -36.91 22.17
C THR A 305 -17.47 -36.31 21.31
N PRO A 306 -18.68 -36.08 21.86
CA PRO A 306 -19.76 -35.44 21.10
C PRO A 306 -19.44 -33.98 20.75
N PHE A 307 -18.84 -33.23 21.67
CA PHE A 307 -18.59 -31.80 21.56
C PHE A 307 -17.15 -31.43 21.95
N VAL A 308 -16.79 -30.20 21.69
CA VAL A 308 -15.54 -29.56 22.14
C VAL A 308 -15.85 -28.20 22.70
N LYS A 309 -15.03 -27.74 23.63
CA LYS A 309 -14.99 -26.38 24.15
C LYS A 309 -13.61 -25.80 23.94
N VAL A 310 -13.51 -24.47 23.78
CA VAL A 310 -12.24 -23.76 23.68
C VAL A 310 -12.04 -22.99 24.98
N ILE A 311 -10.85 -23.13 25.57
CA ILE A 311 -10.49 -22.41 26.79
C ILE A 311 -9.20 -21.62 26.58
N ASP A 312 -9.09 -20.49 27.27
CA ASP A 312 -7.89 -19.67 27.31
C ASP A 312 -6.88 -20.13 28.39
N LYS A 313 -5.75 -19.41 28.54
CA LYS A 313 -4.72 -19.72 29.53
C LYS A 313 -5.23 -19.60 30.98
N GLN A 314 -6.25 -18.81 31.24
CA GLN A 314 -6.93 -18.70 32.54
C GLN A 314 -7.96 -19.84 32.79
N LYS A 315 -8.03 -20.80 31.87
CA LYS A 315 -8.99 -21.90 31.85
C LYS A 315 -10.45 -21.42 31.73
N GLN A 316 -10.66 -20.19 31.21
CA GLN A 316 -12.00 -19.71 30.96
C GLN A 316 -12.45 -20.13 29.56
N GLU A 317 -13.68 -20.61 29.48
CA GLU A 317 -14.31 -20.97 28.21
C GLU A 317 -14.53 -19.71 27.38
N VAL A 318 -14.16 -19.77 26.08
CA VAL A 318 -14.43 -18.71 25.11
C VAL A 318 -15.56 -19.14 24.18
N PRO A 319 -16.33 -18.18 23.61
CA PRO A 319 -17.38 -18.50 22.65
C PRO A 319 -16.83 -19.35 21.52
N SER A 320 -17.45 -20.50 21.27
CA SER A 320 -17.02 -21.41 20.21
C SER A 320 -18.19 -22.17 19.62
N GLN A 321 -18.06 -22.60 18.37
CA GLN A 321 -19.06 -23.36 17.64
C GLN A 321 -18.38 -24.42 16.78
N ILE A 322 -18.99 -25.63 16.76
CA ILE A 322 -18.60 -26.69 15.82
C ILE A 322 -19.29 -26.43 14.49
N VAL A 323 -18.51 -26.23 13.44
CA VAL A 323 -18.99 -26.05 12.05
C VAL A 323 -19.21 -27.42 11.41
N LYS A 324 -18.27 -28.36 11.66
CA LYS A 324 -18.33 -29.70 11.10
C LYS A 324 -17.61 -30.68 12.01
N LYS A 325 -18.17 -31.89 12.11
CA LYS A 325 -17.55 -33.02 12.81
C LYS A 325 -17.54 -34.26 11.93
N THR A 326 -16.41 -34.96 11.89
CA THR A 326 -16.28 -36.24 11.20
C THR A 326 -15.37 -37.14 12.03
N GLY A 327 -16.01 -38.06 12.81
CA GLY A 327 -15.29 -38.89 13.77
C GLY A 327 -14.58 -38.04 14.84
N LYS A 328 -13.24 -38.11 14.88
CA LYS A 328 -12.41 -37.33 15.81
C LYS A 328 -11.94 -36.01 15.25
N ASN A 329 -12.31 -35.66 14.01
CA ASN A 329 -11.94 -34.41 13.38
C ASN A 329 -13.06 -33.37 13.56
N PHE A 330 -12.66 -32.16 13.95
CA PHE A 330 -13.56 -31.03 14.17
C PHE A 330 -13.09 -29.83 13.35
N GLU A 331 -14.03 -29.19 12.68
CA GLU A 331 -13.88 -27.82 12.15
C GLU A 331 -14.64 -26.92 13.11
N ILE A 332 -13.96 -25.98 13.73
CA ILE A 332 -14.52 -25.09 14.76
C ILE A 332 -14.27 -23.64 14.41
N ILE A 333 -15.16 -22.77 14.88
CA ILE A 333 -14.95 -21.33 14.98
C ILE A 333 -14.94 -20.99 16.47
N PHE A 334 -14.01 -20.17 16.90
CA PHE A 334 -13.98 -19.66 18.27
C PHE A 334 -13.57 -18.19 18.29
N PHE A 335 -13.96 -17.47 19.35
CA PHE A 335 -13.64 -16.07 19.51
C PHE A 335 -12.32 -15.90 20.24
N ALA A 336 -11.30 -15.41 19.51
CA ALA A 336 -9.98 -15.15 20.06
C ALA A 336 -9.83 -13.68 20.46
N ASP A 337 -9.16 -13.42 21.59
CA ASP A 337 -8.78 -12.10 22.07
C ASP A 337 -7.27 -12.07 22.24
N VAL A 338 -6.57 -11.45 21.28
CA VAL A 338 -5.10 -11.46 21.22
C VAL A 338 -4.58 -10.01 21.25
N PRO A 339 -3.75 -9.64 22.23
CA PRO A 339 -3.14 -8.33 22.30
C PRO A 339 -2.32 -8.00 21.04
N SER A 340 -1.96 -6.71 20.88
CA SER A 340 -1.03 -6.28 19.84
C SER A 340 0.30 -7.02 19.97
N TYR A 341 0.86 -7.43 18.82
CA TYR A 341 2.18 -8.06 18.74
C TYR A 341 2.36 -9.27 19.68
N ALA A 342 1.38 -10.14 19.72
CA ALA A 342 1.35 -11.28 20.65
C ALA A 342 1.00 -12.60 19.97
N VAL A 343 1.40 -13.69 20.63
CA VAL A 343 0.94 -15.05 20.34
C VAL A 343 0.24 -15.58 21.58
N HIS A 344 -1.02 -16.01 21.45
CA HIS A 344 -1.80 -16.64 22.52
C HIS A 344 -2.06 -18.10 22.22
N ILE A 345 -2.08 -18.93 23.26
CA ILE A 345 -2.49 -20.33 23.16
C ILE A 345 -3.89 -20.50 23.72
N TYR A 346 -4.70 -21.21 22.97
CA TYR A 346 -6.01 -21.72 23.35
C TYR A 346 -5.94 -23.25 23.41
N ALA A 347 -6.75 -23.86 24.25
CA ALA A 347 -6.90 -25.32 24.30
C ALA A 347 -8.30 -25.73 23.86
N VAL A 348 -8.37 -26.64 22.89
CA VAL A 348 -9.63 -27.31 22.53
C VAL A 348 -9.76 -28.57 23.33
N VAL A 349 -10.71 -28.59 24.24
CA VAL A 349 -10.91 -29.66 25.19
C VAL A 349 -12.13 -30.53 24.79
N PRO A 350 -12.08 -31.88 24.98
CA PRO A 350 -13.25 -32.72 24.82
C PRO A 350 -14.38 -32.30 25.78
N SER A 351 -15.62 -32.36 25.32
CA SER A 351 -16.80 -32.00 26.14
C SER A 351 -18.00 -32.89 25.82
N ASP A 352 -18.83 -33.14 26.81
CA ASP A 352 -20.13 -33.82 26.66
C ASP A 352 -21.25 -32.80 26.33
N GLU A 353 -20.97 -31.51 26.43
CA GLU A 353 -21.92 -30.42 26.20
C GLU A 353 -21.35 -29.38 25.22
N GLU A 354 -22.25 -28.77 24.46
CA GLU A 354 -21.92 -27.62 23.61
C GLU A 354 -21.50 -26.42 24.46
N CYS A 355 -20.78 -25.47 23.78
CA CYS A 355 -20.51 -24.16 24.37
C CYS A 355 -21.84 -23.42 24.62
N LYS A 356 -22.08 -23.05 25.89
CA LYS A 356 -23.30 -22.35 26.32
C LYS A 356 -23.07 -20.84 26.58
N ILE A 357 -21.92 -20.30 26.21
CA ILE A 357 -21.64 -18.88 26.38
C ILE A 357 -22.59 -18.07 25.49
N LYS A 358 -23.44 -17.28 26.11
CA LYS A 358 -24.36 -16.40 25.43
C LYS A 358 -23.57 -15.25 24.79
N ASN A 359 -23.94 -14.92 23.59
CA ASN A 359 -23.48 -13.72 22.88
C ASN A 359 -24.68 -12.82 22.57
N ASP A 360 -24.45 -11.61 22.08
CA ASP A 360 -25.47 -10.65 21.72
C ASP A 360 -25.96 -10.80 20.26
N LEU A 361 -25.55 -11.89 19.59
CA LEU A 361 -25.92 -12.12 18.20
C LEU A 361 -27.25 -12.87 18.12
N GLU A 362 -28.25 -12.23 17.51
CA GLU A 362 -29.50 -12.84 17.09
C GLU A 362 -29.44 -13.24 15.61
N VAL A 363 -29.71 -14.48 15.32
CA VAL A 363 -29.65 -15.04 13.96
C VAL A 363 -30.98 -15.72 13.61
N SER A 364 -31.55 -15.35 12.47
CA SER A 364 -32.70 -16.02 11.86
C SER A 364 -32.55 -16.04 10.33
N GLU A 365 -33.46 -16.69 9.62
CA GLU A 365 -33.45 -16.73 8.15
C GLU A 365 -33.50 -15.33 7.49
N HIS A 366 -34.07 -14.36 8.20
CA HIS A 366 -34.31 -13.00 7.64
C HIS A 366 -33.63 -11.88 8.44
N ARG A 367 -32.89 -12.21 9.51
CA ARG A 367 -32.32 -11.19 10.40
C ARG A 367 -31.01 -11.66 11.03
N LEU A 368 -30.03 -10.76 10.99
CA LEU A 368 -28.84 -10.81 11.83
C LEU A 368 -28.79 -9.53 12.66
N GLU A 369 -28.62 -9.65 13.98
CA GLU A 369 -28.56 -8.47 14.85
C GLU A 369 -27.58 -8.69 15.99
N ASN A 370 -26.84 -7.65 16.31
CA ASN A 370 -25.99 -7.52 17.50
C ASN A 370 -26.11 -6.11 18.06
N SER A 371 -25.31 -5.78 19.08
CA SER A 371 -25.31 -4.47 19.73
C SER A 371 -24.93 -3.29 18.79
N LYS A 372 -24.44 -3.54 17.59
CA LYS A 372 -23.95 -2.51 16.65
C LYS A 372 -24.74 -2.45 15.34
N TYR A 373 -25.22 -3.57 14.85
CA TYR A 373 -25.83 -3.69 13.53
C TYR A 373 -27.09 -4.53 13.59
N LYS A 374 -28.06 -4.13 12.78
CA LYS A 374 -29.25 -4.94 12.47
C LYS A 374 -29.38 -5.06 10.96
N VAL A 375 -29.28 -6.29 10.48
CA VAL A 375 -29.35 -6.62 9.05
C VAL A 375 -30.64 -7.38 8.78
N ILE A 376 -31.41 -6.97 7.80
CA ILE A 376 -32.65 -7.64 7.39
C ILE A 376 -32.51 -8.09 5.93
N PHE A 377 -32.83 -9.35 5.69
CA PHE A 377 -32.85 -9.96 4.35
C PHE A 377 -34.28 -10.09 3.84
N ASN A 378 -34.47 -9.88 2.54
CA ASN A 378 -35.74 -10.16 1.87
C ASN A 378 -35.89 -11.68 1.60
N LYS A 379 -37.04 -12.05 1.05
CA LYS A 379 -37.34 -13.45 0.70
C LYS A 379 -36.41 -14.07 -0.35
N ASN A 380 -35.67 -13.26 -1.08
CA ASN A 380 -34.72 -13.72 -2.09
C ASN A 380 -33.28 -13.83 -1.55
N GLY A 381 -33.06 -13.47 -0.28
CA GLY A 381 -31.74 -13.46 0.35
C GLY A 381 -30.92 -12.18 0.13
N ASP A 382 -31.51 -11.16 -0.52
CA ASP A 382 -30.85 -9.87 -0.70
C ASP A 382 -30.91 -9.04 0.57
N LEU A 383 -29.91 -8.18 0.77
CA LEU A 383 -29.89 -7.19 1.84
C LEU A 383 -31.01 -6.16 1.63
N ALA A 384 -32.04 -6.20 2.49
CA ALA A 384 -33.15 -5.25 2.42
C ALA A 384 -32.88 -3.99 3.24
N TYR A 385 -32.37 -4.14 4.47
CA TYR A 385 -32.09 -3.02 5.38
C TYR A 385 -30.83 -3.31 6.19
N LEU A 386 -30.07 -2.23 6.48
CA LEU A 386 -28.95 -2.20 7.39
C LEU A 386 -29.10 -0.97 8.31
N PHE A 387 -29.17 -1.22 9.63
CA PHE A 387 -29.29 -0.20 10.66
C PHE A 387 -28.08 -0.20 11.58
#